data_7d83d5fad20181bed424b8232d5159d4
#
_entry.id   7d83d5fad20181bed424b8232d5159d4
#
_cell.length_a   1.000
_cell.length_b   1.000
_cell.length_c   1.000
_cell.angle_alpha   90.00
_cell.angle_beta   90.00
_cell.angle_gamma   90.00
#
_symmetry.space_group_name_H-M   'P 1'
#
loop_
_entity.id
_entity.type
_entity.pdbx_description
1 polymer ?
#
loop_
_entity_poly.entity_id
_entity_poly.type
_entity_poly.pdbx_seq_one_letter_code
_entity_poly.pdbx_strand_id
1 'polypeptide(L)'
;MPYNLKAREMSGDRRMGFTNADVLYMLMPDRFAQGAGHNPQIKGMRAYKEDRTKPSLRHGGDLNGIREHLDYFKELGVTALWLTPVLENDSPDQENGFSTYHGYATTNYYRVDPRFGTNDDYKRLCDEAHAKGLKVVMDMIFNHSGFEHPWTHDMPTKDWLNTPEWLTEEQSGRDPMTGFTANSDGSEPAKSAYLQTSYKLTPVVDPYASKVDLKETVEGWFVPSMPDLNQHNPHLMRYLIQNSIWWIETVGIDGIRMDTYPYAYADAMAGWMKEIDDEYPNFNTVGETWVTEPPYTAAWQKDSRVAVGSGNSYLKTVMDFSFFDKLNQAKNEETDAWWNGLNRLYNSFVYDYLYPNPSSVMAFIENHDTDRFLGNGRDTLALKQALALLLTVNRIPQLYYGTEVLMNGTKELTDGNVRKDFPGGFPGDQHNCFTREGRSKAEQSMFQWLSRLLHWRQGNKVITEGSQTQFIPYEGIYVIARQFDGRTALTVLNGTSKEAKMQVARYAEVIGTAKRAKDVLTGRYYDLSTDLQLKPRQSLVLEY
;
A
#
# COMPACT_ATOMS: atom_id res chain seq x y z
N MET A 1 -27.24 5.66 -29.90
CA MET A 1 -25.93 6.35 -29.80
C MET A 1 -24.99 5.70 -30.81
N PRO A 2 -24.19 6.46 -31.57
CA PRO A 2 -23.15 5.84 -32.39
C PRO A 2 -22.09 5.20 -31.46
N TYR A 3 -21.85 3.92 -31.64
CA TYR A 3 -20.83 3.17 -30.88
C TYR A 3 -19.58 3.04 -31.75
N ASN A 4 -18.49 3.68 -31.30
CA ASN A 4 -17.20 3.57 -31.98
C ASN A 4 -16.34 2.53 -31.30
N LEU A 5 -16.13 1.39 -31.95
CA LEU A 5 -15.10 0.43 -31.56
C LEU A 5 -13.72 1.06 -31.81
N LYS A 6 -12.98 1.31 -30.75
CA LYS A 6 -11.57 1.71 -30.85
C LYS A 6 -10.70 0.46 -30.99
N ALA A 7 -9.69 0.53 -31.83
CA ALA A 7 -8.68 -0.52 -31.88
C ALA A 7 -7.96 -0.59 -30.54
N ARG A 8 -7.74 -1.82 -30.04
CA ARG A 8 -6.98 -2.07 -28.82
C ARG A 8 -5.51 -1.73 -29.06
N GLU A 9 -4.89 -1.00 -28.16
CA GLU A 9 -3.44 -0.80 -28.22
C GLU A 9 -2.71 -2.07 -27.78
N MET A 10 -2.06 -2.72 -28.74
CA MET A 10 -1.37 -4.01 -28.59
C MET A 10 0.12 -3.88 -28.29
N SER A 11 0.65 -2.69 -27.98
CA SER A 11 2.07 -2.54 -27.65
C SER A 11 2.37 -3.24 -26.31
N GLY A 12 3.17 -4.29 -26.34
CA GLY A 12 3.48 -5.15 -25.17
C GLY A 12 4.06 -4.40 -23.97
N ASP A 13 4.79 -3.31 -24.21
CA ASP A 13 5.42 -2.53 -23.15
C ASP A 13 4.42 -1.64 -22.36
N ARG A 14 3.29 -1.29 -22.95
CA ARG A 14 2.30 -0.41 -22.32
C ARG A 14 1.49 -1.06 -21.19
N ARG A 15 1.57 -2.37 -21.04
CA ARG A 15 0.90 -3.14 -19.98
C ARG A 15 1.89 -3.79 -19.01
N MET A 16 3.10 -3.26 -18.97
CA MET A 16 4.12 -3.71 -18.03
C MET A 16 3.80 -3.19 -16.63
N GLY A 17 3.46 -4.09 -15.74
CA GLY A 17 3.19 -3.80 -14.34
C GLY A 17 4.42 -3.35 -13.56
N PHE A 18 4.21 -2.99 -12.29
CA PHE A 18 5.30 -2.71 -11.36
C PHE A 18 5.97 -4.02 -10.92
N THR A 19 7.24 -3.92 -10.56
CA THR A 19 8.06 -5.04 -10.09
C THR A 19 8.95 -4.60 -8.93
N ASN A 20 9.84 -5.47 -8.45
CA ASN A 20 10.86 -5.07 -7.47
C ASN A 20 11.91 -4.08 -8.01
N ALA A 21 11.89 -3.77 -9.30
CA ALA A 21 12.65 -2.65 -9.84
C ALA A 21 12.03 -1.29 -9.51
N ASP A 22 10.73 -1.28 -9.20
CA ASP A 22 10.00 -0.08 -8.85
C ASP A 22 10.05 0.21 -7.35
N VAL A 23 9.72 1.44 -7.00
CA VAL A 23 9.40 1.91 -5.66
C VAL A 23 8.06 2.62 -5.72
N LEU A 24 7.06 2.06 -5.05
CA LEU A 24 5.72 2.62 -5.03
C LEU A 24 5.65 3.75 -4.00
N TYR A 25 5.16 4.91 -4.40
CA TYR A 25 4.85 6.02 -3.51
C TYR A 25 3.34 6.09 -3.34
N MET A 26 2.88 5.64 -2.18
CA MET A 26 1.47 5.65 -1.83
C MET A 26 1.08 7.03 -1.34
N LEU A 27 0.01 7.59 -1.89
CA LEU A 27 -0.54 8.89 -1.50
C LEU A 27 -2.08 8.90 -1.50
N MET A 28 -2.63 9.85 -0.74
CA MET A 28 -4.06 10.08 -0.67
C MET A 28 -4.40 11.36 -1.45
N PRO A 29 -5.20 11.31 -2.52
CA PRO A 29 -5.53 12.49 -3.33
C PRO A 29 -6.07 13.64 -2.49
N ASP A 30 -7.02 13.37 -1.58
CA ASP A 30 -7.62 14.38 -0.69
C ASP A 30 -6.62 15.13 0.20
N ARG A 31 -5.44 14.52 0.47
CA ARG A 31 -4.47 15.00 1.46
C ARG A 31 -3.14 15.47 0.86
N PHE A 32 -2.92 15.20 -0.41
CA PHE A 32 -1.61 15.46 -0.99
C PHE A 32 -1.46 16.90 -1.50
N ALA A 33 -2.31 17.33 -2.44
CA ALA A 33 -2.28 18.70 -2.95
C ALA A 33 -3.59 19.06 -3.63
N GLN A 34 -3.98 20.34 -3.51
CA GLN A 34 -5.09 20.94 -4.21
C GLN A 34 -4.58 21.62 -5.49
N GLY A 35 -5.14 21.23 -6.63
CA GLY A 35 -4.75 21.76 -7.93
C GLY A 35 -5.39 23.11 -8.25
N ALA A 36 -4.86 23.78 -9.26
CA ALA A 36 -5.44 25.00 -9.79
C ALA A 36 -6.86 24.75 -10.33
N GLY A 37 -7.81 25.59 -9.97
CA GLY A 37 -9.21 25.48 -10.40
C GLY A 37 -10.05 24.50 -9.57
N HIS A 38 -9.56 24.07 -8.42
CA HIS A 38 -10.34 23.25 -7.47
C HIS A 38 -11.72 23.85 -7.22
N ASN A 39 -12.74 22.99 -7.22
CA ASN A 39 -14.11 23.37 -6.95
C ASN A 39 -14.67 22.56 -5.78
N PRO A 40 -14.83 23.16 -4.59
CA PRO A 40 -15.33 22.47 -3.42
C PRO A 40 -16.81 22.09 -3.51
N GLN A 41 -17.56 22.66 -4.45
CA GLN A 41 -19.00 22.44 -4.58
C GLN A 41 -19.36 21.84 -5.94
N ILE A 42 -19.58 20.54 -5.96
CA ILE A 42 -19.97 19.82 -7.17
C ILE A 42 -21.47 19.63 -7.19
N LYS A 43 -22.12 20.22 -8.21
CA LYS A 43 -23.56 20.08 -8.41
C LYS A 43 -23.97 18.60 -8.56
N GLY A 44 -24.93 18.17 -7.76
CA GLY A 44 -25.49 16.83 -7.81
C GLY A 44 -24.79 15.83 -6.89
N MET A 45 -23.70 16.20 -6.25
CA MET A 45 -23.10 15.43 -5.15
C MET A 45 -23.80 15.75 -3.82
N ARG A 46 -23.78 14.78 -2.91
CA ARG A 46 -24.31 14.96 -1.56
C ARG A 46 -23.55 16.06 -0.82
N ALA A 47 -24.22 16.72 0.12
CA ALA A 47 -23.61 17.80 0.87
C ALA A 47 -22.40 17.27 1.66
N TYR A 48 -21.29 17.99 1.56
CA TYR A 48 -20.08 17.71 2.32
C TYR A 48 -19.38 19.05 2.65
N LYS A 49 -18.49 18.97 3.66
CA LYS A 49 -17.66 20.10 4.04
C LYS A 49 -16.19 19.76 3.80
N GLU A 50 -15.50 20.69 3.18
CA GLU A 50 -14.04 20.73 3.27
C GLU A 50 -13.66 21.51 4.53
N ASP A 51 -12.96 20.85 5.44
CA ASP A 51 -12.50 21.48 6.68
C ASP A 51 -11.19 20.84 7.14
N ARG A 52 -10.09 21.43 6.73
CA ARG A 52 -8.73 20.97 7.05
C ARG A 52 -8.38 21.04 8.55
N THR A 53 -9.22 21.69 9.35
CA THR A 53 -9.05 21.70 10.81
C THR A 53 -9.57 20.42 11.47
N LYS A 54 -10.32 19.60 10.71
CA LYS A 54 -10.93 18.35 11.19
C LYS A 54 -10.35 17.15 10.46
N PRO A 55 -9.55 16.31 11.14
CA PRO A 55 -8.81 15.22 10.51
C PRO A 55 -9.65 14.21 9.72
N SER A 56 -10.94 14.08 10.07
CA SER A 56 -11.86 13.10 9.47
C SER A 56 -12.78 13.68 8.40
N LEU A 57 -12.64 14.96 8.04
CA LEU A 57 -13.36 15.57 6.92
C LEU A 57 -12.49 15.63 5.66
N ARG A 58 -13.10 15.97 4.52
CA ARG A 58 -12.37 16.23 3.27
C ARG A 58 -11.51 17.47 3.40
N HIS A 59 -10.33 17.45 2.81
CA HIS A 59 -9.39 18.56 2.79
C HIS A 59 -9.25 19.22 1.42
N GLY A 60 -9.73 18.56 0.35
CA GLY A 60 -9.86 19.15 -0.98
C GLY A 60 -8.61 19.03 -1.86
N GLY A 61 -7.73 18.06 -1.59
CA GLY A 61 -6.73 17.66 -2.58
C GLY A 61 -7.38 16.92 -3.75
N ASP A 62 -6.73 16.93 -4.92
CA ASP A 62 -7.30 16.40 -6.15
C ASP A 62 -6.24 15.86 -7.14
N LEU A 63 -6.69 15.26 -8.25
CA LEU A 63 -5.81 14.69 -9.28
C LEU A 63 -4.95 15.75 -9.96
N ASN A 64 -5.46 16.98 -10.11
CA ASN A 64 -4.72 18.06 -10.71
C ASN A 64 -3.56 18.51 -9.80
N GLY A 65 -3.80 18.56 -8.49
CA GLY A 65 -2.74 18.85 -7.51
C GLY A 65 -1.62 17.82 -7.54
N ILE A 66 -1.94 16.53 -7.69
CA ILE A 66 -0.93 15.48 -7.87
C ILE A 66 -0.16 15.70 -9.18
N ARG A 67 -0.88 15.98 -10.29
CA ARG A 67 -0.30 16.20 -11.61
C ARG A 67 0.68 17.38 -11.64
N GLU A 68 0.34 18.46 -10.96
CA GLU A 68 1.20 19.66 -10.85
C GLU A 68 2.50 19.40 -10.08
N HIS A 69 2.57 18.30 -9.30
CA HIS A 69 3.73 17.91 -8.51
C HIS A 69 4.48 16.68 -9.02
N LEU A 70 4.28 16.27 -10.27
CA LEU A 70 4.95 15.07 -10.82
C LEU A 70 6.49 15.19 -10.78
N ASP A 71 7.05 16.39 -10.90
CA ASP A 71 8.50 16.61 -10.82
C ASP A 71 9.08 16.36 -9.42
N TYR A 72 8.28 16.56 -8.37
CA TYR A 72 8.66 16.23 -7.00
C TYR A 72 8.97 14.73 -6.84
N PHE A 73 8.14 13.86 -7.42
CA PHE A 73 8.36 12.42 -7.37
C PHE A 73 9.63 12.00 -8.12
N LYS A 74 9.94 12.69 -9.22
CA LYS A 74 11.19 12.48 -9.96
C LYS A 74 12.40 12.94 -9.15
N GLU A 75 12.33 14.12 -8.50
CA GLU A 75 13.39 14.62 -7.63
C GLU A 75 13.64 13.64 -6.47
N LEU A 76 12.58 13.09 -5.88
CA LEU A 76 12.69 12.08 -4.83
C LEU A 76 13.32 10.79 -5.33
N GLY A 77 12.93 10.32 -6.52
CA GLY A 77 13.45 9.11 -7.14
C GLY A 77 12.55 7.88 -7.02
N VAL A 78 11.25 8.06 -6.75
CA VAL A 78 10.26 6.98 -6.85
C VAL A 78 9.88 6.71 -8.29
N THR A 79 9.32 5.53 -8.60
CA THR A 79 9.04 5.10 -9.98
C THR A 79 7.60 4.73 -10.23
N ALA A 80 6.78 4.63 -9.19
CA ALA A 80 5.36 4.35 -9.30
C ALA A 80 4.57 5.13 -8.26
N LEU A 81 3.39 5.62 -8.64
CA LEU A 81 2.43 6.28 -7.75
C LEU A 81 1.27 5.33 -7.48
N TRP A 82 0.98 5.06 -6.22
CA TRP A 82 -0.23 4.37 -5.79
C TRP A 82 -1.14 5.39 -5.11
N LEU A 83 -2.25 5.71 -5.75
CA LEU A 83 -3.28 6.59 -5.22
C LEU A 83 -4.31 5.75 -4.45
N THR A 84 -4.70 6.18 -3.23
CA THR A 84 -5.91 5.63 -2.59
C THR A 84 -7.11 5.84 -3.51
N PRO A 85 -8.24 5.11 -3.31
CA PRO A 85 -9.29 5.05 -4.32
C PRO A 85 -9.74 6.42 -4.84
N VAL A 86 -9.73 6.56 -6.15
CA VAL A 86 -10.14 7.80 -6.86
C VAL A 86 -11.58 7.72 -7.37
N LEU A 87 -12.25 6.58 -7.23
CA LEU A 87 -13.61 6.36 -7.69
C LEU A 87 -14.62 7.18 -6.87
N GLU A 88 -15.75 7.48 -7.50
CA GLU A 88 -16.83 8.22 -6.86
C GLU A 88 -17.23 7.58 -5.54
N ASN A 89 -17.36 8.44 -4.53
CA ASN A 89 -17.56 8.07 -3.14
C ASN A 89 -18.53 9.05 -2.51
N ASP A 90 -19.76 9.08 -3.06
CA ASP A 90 -20.79 10.07 -2.79
C ASP A 90 -21.66 9.67 -1.59
N SER A 91 -21.05 9.64 -0.42
CA SER A 91 -21.76 9.45 0.86
C SER A 91 -21.91 10.78 1.60
N PRO A 92 -23.03 11.00 2.32
CA PRO A 92 -23.20 12.19 3.13
C PRO A 92 -22.19 12.22 4.28
N ASP A 93 -21.79 13.43 4.68
CA ASP A 93 -21.01 13.58 5.91
C ASP A 93 -21.85 13.16 7.11
N GLN A 94 -21.25 12.41 8.01
CA GLN A 94 -21.89 12.02 9.24
C GLN A 94 -21.95 13.19 10.23
N GLU A 95 -22.98 13.24 11.05
CA GLU A 95 -23.18 14.30 12.06
C GLU A 95 -22.02 14.43 13.05
N ASN A 96 -21.30 13.33 13.31
CA ASN A 96 -20.10 13.30 14.15
C ASN A 96 -18.85 13.92 13.49
N GLY A 97 -18.96 14.46 12.26
CA GLY A 97 -17.86 15.08 11.53
C GLY A 97 -16.95 14.07 10.81
N PHE A 98 -17.50 12.94 10.39
CA PHE A 98 -16.83 11.95 9.55
C PHE A 98 -17.29 12.07 8.10
N SER A 99 -16.36 12.03 7.16
CA SER A 99 -16.65 11.91 5.72
C SER A 99 -15.89 10.73 5.11
N THR A 100 -16.34 10.30 3.94
CA THR A 100 -15.69 9.20 3.20
C THR A 100 -14.52 9.68 2.32
N TYR A 101 -13.74 10.66 2.82
CA TYR A 101 -12.58 11.25 2.13
C TYR A 101 -11.53 10.23 1.68
N HIS A 102 -11.51 9.08 2.33
CA HIS A 102 -10.54 8.00 2.07
C HIS A 102 -10.77 7.26 0.75
N GLY A 103 -11.99 7.31 0.17
CA GLY A 103 -12.31 6.70 -1.11
C GLY A 103 -12.80 5.24 -1.08
N TYR A 104 -12.79 4.58 0.09
CA TYR A 104 -13.09 3.14 0.19
C TYR A 104 -14.58 2.78 0.21
N ALA A 105 -15.50 3.74 0.12
CA ALA A 105 -16.95 3.50 0.05
C ALA A 105 -17.49 3.85 -1.34
N THR A 106 -17.05 3.12 -2.37
CA THR A 106 -17.31 3.39 -3.79
C THR A 106 -18.81 3.40 -4.11
N THR A 107 -19.29 4.49 -4.72
CA THR A 107 -20.68 4.64 -5.19
C THR A 107 -20.83 4.56 -6.72
N ASN A 108 -19.73 4.59 -7.46
CA ASN A 108 -19.71 4.38 -8.90
C ASN A 108 -18.35 3.84 -9.36
N TYR A 109 -18.33 2.62 -9.89
CA TYR A 109 -17.10 1.93 -10.31
C TYR A 109 -16.51 2.42 -11.64
N TYR A 110 -17.23 3.22 -12.43
CA TYR A 110 -16.80 3.69 -13.75
C TYR A 110 -16.56 5.20 -13.81
N ARG A 111 -16.59 5.87 -12.66
CA ARG A 111 -16.44 7.31 -12.59
C ARG A 111 -15.47 7.70 -11.50
N VAL A 112 -14.52 8.57 -11.84
CA VAL A 112 -13.70 9.29 -10.86
C VAL A 112 -14.60 10.18 -10.03
N ASP A 113 -14.33 10.31 -8.73
CA ASP A 113 -15.05 11.24 -7.84
C ASP A 113 -14.91 12.66 -8.40
N PRO A 114 -16.03 13.34 -8.71
CA PRO A 114 -15.98 14.67 -9.31
C PRO A 114 -15.23 15.71 -8.47
N ARG A 115 -15.02 15.45 -7.18
CA ARG A 115 -14.22 16.30 -6.29
C ARG A 115 -12.72 16.11 -6.51
N PHE A 116 -12.32 14.98 -7.04
CA PHE A 116 -10.92 14.72 -7.47
C PHE A 116 -10.68 15.10 -8.93
N GLY A 117 -11.73 15.18 -9.75
CA GLY A 117 -11.64 15.45 -11.18
C GLY A 117 -12.56 14.58 -12.01
N THR A 118 -12.18 14.35 -13.25
CA THR A 118 -12.90 13.51 -14.22
C THR A 118 -12.09 12.29 -14.62
N ASN A 119 -12.70 11.36 -15.33
CA ASN A 119 -11.97 10.23 -15.95
C ASN A 119 -10.87 10.72 -16.91
N ASP A 120 -11.12 11.82 -17.62
CA ASP A 120 -10.12 12.42 -18.51
C ASP A 120 -8.97 13.07 -17.74
N ASP A 121 -9.22 13.64 -16.55
CA ASP A 121 -8.17 14.17 -15.69
C ASP A 121 -7.30 13.04 -15.13
N TYR A 122 -7.90 11.89 -14.78
CA TYR A 122 -7.14 10.72 -14.35
C TYR A 122 -6.29 10.15 -15.49
N LYS A 123 -6.88 10.05 -16.70
CA LYS A 123 -6.11 9.67 -17.89
C LYS A 123 -4.96 10.63 -18.14
N ARG A 124 -5.17 11.93 -18.04
CA ARG A 124 -4.13 12.96 -18.23
C ARG A 124 -3.02 12.81 -17.20
N LEU A 125 -3.37 12.56 -15.92
CA LEU A 125 -2.39 12.28 -14.87
C LEU A 125 -1.53 11.06 -15.24
N CYS A 126 -2.14 9.96 -15.71
CA CYS A 126 -1.40 8.77 -16.13
C CYS A 126 -0.48 9.06 -17.33
N ASP A 127 -0.99 9.72 -18.38
CA ASP A 127 -0.21 10.06 -19.57
C ASP A 127 1.01 10.94 -19.20
N GLU A 128 0.82 11.96 -18.35
CA GLU A 128 1.92 12.86 -17.93
C GLU A 128 2.89 12.15 -16.95
N ALA A 129 2.40 11.25 -16.09
CA ALA A 129 3.25 10.41 -15.24
C ALA A 129 4.13 9.49 -16.09
N HIS A 130 3.56 8.83 -17.10
CA HIS A 130 4.29 7.98 -18.04
C HIS A 130 5.35 8.77 -18.83
N ALA A 131 5.03 9.98 -19.27
CA ALA A 131 5.99 10.87 -19.95
C ALA A 131 7.20 11.21 -19.07
N LYS A 132 7.05 11.12 -17.75
CA LYS A 132 8.12 11.29 -16.77
C LYS A 132 8.74 9.97 -16.28
N GLY A 133 8.31 8.83 -16.83
CA GLY A 133 8.78 7.49 -16.44
C GLY A 133 8.23 7.02 -15.09
N LEU A 134 7.07 7.53 -14.67
CA LEU A 134 6.36 7.10 -13.48
C LEU A 134 5.20 6.19 -13.88
N LYS A 135 5.04 5.07 -13.20
CA LYS A 135 3.88 4.18 -13.30
C LYS A 135 2.75 4.67 -12.39
N VAL A 136 1.53 4.24 -12.69
CA VAL A 136 0.34 4.56 -11.85
C VAL A 136 -0.37 3.27 -11.46
N VAL A 137 -0.55 3.07 -10.15
CA VAL A 137 -1.26 1.94 -9.55
C VAL A 137 -2.59 2.43 -9.01
N MET A 138 -3.68 1.81 -9.46
CA MET A 138 -5.03 2.14 -9.03
C MET A 138 -5.46 1.27 -7.86
N ASP A 139 -6.05 1.87 -6.85
CA ASP A 139 -6.67 1.17 -5.72
C ASP A 139 -8.11 0.80 -6.09
N MET A 140 -8.46 -0.49 -5.98
CA MET A 140 -9.78 -1.03 -6.28
C MET A 140 -10.35 -1.77 -5.09
N ILE A 141 -11.68 -1.74 -4.94
CA ILE A 141 -12.40 -2.37 -3.84
C ILE A 141 -13.45 -3.32 -4.42
N PHE A 142 -13.25 -4.64 -4.28
CA PHE A 142 -14.19 -5.66 -4.78
C PHE A 142 -14.86 -6.44 -3.67
N ASN A 143 -14.45 -6.25 -2.42
CA ASN A 143 -15.11 -6.85 -1.27
C ASN A 143 -16.46 -6.20 -0.98
N HIS A 144 -16.54 -4.88 -1.05
CA HIS A 144 -17.73 -4.12 -0.67
C HIS A 144 -17.96 -2.92 -1.60
N SER A 145 -19.15 -2.35 -1.56
CA SER A 145 -19.45 -1.04 -2.13
C SER A 145 -19.67 -0.01 -1.03
N GLY A 146 -19.81 1.26 -1.40
CA GLY A 146 -20.39 2.25 -0.49
C GLY A 146 -21.89 1.99 -0.34
N PHE A 147 -22.43 2.27 0.84
CA PHE A 147 -23.85 2.07 1.10
C PHE A 147 -24.74 2.91 0.16
N GLU A 148 -24.30 4.08 -0.22
CA GLU A 148 -25.01 4.97 -1.14
C GLU A 148 -24.87 4.59 -2.62
N HIS A 149 -24.26 3.43 -2.91
CA HIS A 149 -24.25 2.88 -4.26
C HIS A 149 -25.69 2.53 -4.67
N PRO A 150 -26.14 2.80 -5.92
CA PRO A 150 -27.49 2.47 -6.38
C PRO A 150 -27.91 1.02 -6.14
N TRP A 151 -26.98 0.08 -6.07
CA TRP A 151 -27.26 -1.33 -5.80
C TRP A 151 -27.90 -1.60 -4.44
N THR A 152 -27.70 -0.76 -3.45
CA THR A 152 -28.34 -0.92 -2.13
C THR A 152 -29.81 -0.58 -2.16
N HIS A 153 -30.24 0.27 -3.11
CA HIS A 153 -31.61 0.69 -3.27
C HIS A 153 -32.35 -0.09 -4.38
N ASP A 154 -31.61 -0.56 -5.38
CA ASP A 154 -32.14 -1.31 -6.54
C ASP A 154 -31.11 -2.37 -6.94
N MET A 155 -31.14 -3.51 -6.24
CA MET A 155 -30.24 -4.64 -6.53
C MET A 155 -30.56 -5.26 -7.88
N PRO A 156 -29.58 -5.44 -8.77
CA PRO A 156 -29.79 -6.12 -10.05
C PRO A 156 -30.34 -7.55 -9.93
N THR A 157 -29.92 -8.26 -8.89
CA THR A 157 -30.46 -9.58 -8.47
C THR A 157 -30.49 -9.66 -6.95
N LYS A 158 -31.34 -10.54 -6.39
CA LYS A 158 -31.51 -10.68 -4.93
C LYS A 158 -30.24 -11.09 -4.16
N ASP A 159 -29.30 -11.70 -4.86
CA ASP A 159 -28.03 -12.21 -4.35
C ASP A 159 -26.82 -11.34 -4.77
N TRP A 160 -27.04 -10.04 -5.03
CA TRP A 160 -25.98 -9.11 -5.39
C TRP A 160 -25.06 -8.75 -4.23
N LEU A 161 -25.65 -8.63 -3.04
CA LEU A 161 -24.98 -8.39 -1.78
C LEU A 161 -25.11 -9.59 -0.87
N ASN A 162 -24.10 -9.86 -0.04
CA ASN A 162 -24.21 -10.80 1.06
C ASN A 162 -25.03 -10.14 2.19
N THR A 163 -26.32 -10.47 2.24
CA THR A 163 -27.27 -9.90 3.19
C THR A 163 -27.94 -11.00 4.01
N PRO A 164 -28.33 -10.73 5.27
CA PRO A 164 -29.16 -11.66 6.02
C PRO A 164 -30.47 -11.94 5.27
N GLU A 165 -30.95 -13.20 5.33
CA GLU A 165 -32.18 -13.66 4.64
C GLU A 165 -33.41 -12.79 4.95
N TRP A 166 -33.55 -12.32 6.18
CA TRP A 166 -34.66 -11.45 6.59
C TRP A 166 -34.67 -10.06 5.93
N LEU A 167 -33.51 -9.54 5.48
CA LEU A 167 -33.42 -8.31 4.71
C LEU A 167 -33.98 -8.48 3.28
N THR A 168 -33.87 -9.68 2.72
CA THR A 168 -34.33 -9.97 1.35
C THR A 168 -35.83 -10.26 1.26
N GLU A 169 -36.47 -10.74 2.35
CA GLU A 169 -37.89 -11.11 2.37
C GLU A 169 -38.84 -9.96 2.76
N GLU A 170 -38.45 -9.12 3.72
CA GLU A 170 -39.30 -8.01 4.21
C GLU A 170 -39.25 -6.72 3.38
N GLN A 171 -38.32 -6.60 2.44
CA GLN A 171 -38.01 -5.30 1.85
C GLN A 171 -38.07 -5.22 0.32
N SER A 172 -38.82 -6.07 -0.35
CA SER A 172 -39.18 -5.80 -1.75
C SER A 172 -39.93 -4.45 -1.85
N GLY A 173 -39.16 -3.35 -2.02
CA GLY A 173 -39.68 -2.00 -2.17
C GLY A 173 -39.41 -1.02 -1.00
N ARG A 174 -38.58 -1.38 -0.02
CA ARG A 174 -38.12 -0.46 1.04
C ARG A 174 -36.60 -0.27 0.95
N ASP A 175 -36.18 0.92 1.31
CA ASP A 175 -34.75 1.25 1.49
C ASP A 175 -34.12 0.25 2.49
N PRO A 176 -33.16 -0.58 2.07
CA PRO A 176 -32.51 -1.56 2.95
C PRO A 176 -31.87 -0.94 4.19
N MET A 177 -31.66 0.40 4.17
CA MET A 177 -31.05 1.16 5.25
C MET A 177 -31.96 1.54 6.38
N THR A 178 -33.27 1.45 6.27
CA THR A 178 -34.13 1.81 7.40
C THR A 178 -33.91 0.94 8.64
N GLY A 179 -33.16 -0.16 8.51
CA GLY A 179 -32.68 -0.98 9.62
C GLY A 179 -31.20 -0.77 9.99
N PHE A 180 -30.44 0.04 9.23
CA PHE A 180 -29.00 0.25 9.40
C PHE A 180 -28.60 1.69 9.75
N THR A 181 -29.53 2.63 9.71
CA THR A 181 -29.26 3.97 10.22
C THR A 181 -28.95 3.87 11.70
N ALA A 182 -27.88 4.51 12.14
CA ALA A 182 -27.62 4.72 13.55
C ALA A 182 -28.91 5.15 14.23
N ASN A 183 -29.23 4.53 15.36
CA ASN A 183 -30.38 4.96 16.15
C ASN A 183 -30.30 6.48 16.38
N SER A 184 -31.44 7.12 16.56
CA SER A 184 -31.51 8.58 16.77
C SER A 184 -30.67 9.10 17.96
N ASP A 185 -30.18 8.20 18.79
CA ASP A 185 -29.24 8.45 19.90
C ASP A 185 -27.77 8.26 19.55
N GLY A 186 -27.44 7.98 18.26
CA GLY A 186 -26.08 7.74 17.78
C GLY A 186 -25.52 6.35 18.11
N SER A 187 -26.32 5.46 18.68
CA SER A 187 -25.90 4.08 18.90
C SER A 187 -25.85 3.30 17.58
N GLU A 188 -24.84 2.45 17.42
CA GLU A 188 -24.78 1.50 16.31
C GLU A 188 -26.05 0.65 16.28
N PRO A 189 -26.57 0.28 15.09
CA PRO A 189 -27.63 -0.71 14.96
C PRO A 189 -27.26 -1.97 15.73
N ALA A 190 -28.25 -2.61 16.33
CA ALA A 190 -28.01 -3.88 17.03
C ALA A 190 -27.24 -4.83 16.08
N LYS A 191 -26.20 -5.51 16.57
CA LYS A 191 -25.37 -6.47 15.80
C LYS A 191 -26.18 -7.55 15.06
N SER A 192 -27.46 -7.72 15.43
CA SER A 192 -28.43 -8.59 14.75
C SER A 192 -29.00 -8.01 13.45
N ALA A 193 -28.72 -6.73 13.11
CA ALA A 193 -29.31 -6.09 11.95
C ALA A 193 -28.60 -6.47 10.64
N TYR A 194 -27.33 -6.84 10.69
CA TYR A 194 -26.54 -7.31 9.54
C TYR A 194 -25.44 -8.26 10.02
N LEU A 195 -24.90 -9.09 9.10
CA LEU A 195 -23.74 -9.91 9.39
C LEU A 195 -22.49 -9.02 9.29
N GLN A 196 -21.90 -8.69 10.43
CA GLN A 196 -20.64 -7.93 10.46
C GLN A 196 -19.46 -8.89 10.37
N THR A 197 -18.41 -8.52 9.61
CA THR A 197 -17.18 -9.30 9.59
C THR A 197 -16.53 -9.39 10.97
N SER A 198 -15.94 -10.55 11.26
CA SER A 198 -15.15 -10.75 12.48
C SER A 198 -13.79 -10.02 12.44
N TYR A 199 -13.40 -9.44 11.30
CA TYR A 199 -12.07 -8.89 11.01
C TYR A 199 -10.91 -9.89 11.19
N LYS A 200 -11.19 -11.19 11.30
CA LYS A 200 -10.21 -12.26 11.39
C LYS A 200 -10.04 -12.93 10.05
N LEU A 201 -8.84 -12.88 9.49
CA LEU A 201 -8.51 -13.51 8.20
C LEU A 201 -8.03 -14.96 8.35
N THR A 202 -7.71 -15.37 9.58
CA THR A 202 -7.24 -16.74 9.86
C THR A 202 -8.23 -17.83 9.52
N PRO A 203 -9.58 -17.67 9.65
CA PRO A 203 -10.52 -18.73 9.27
C PRO A 203 -10.40 -19.19 7.82
N VAL A 204 -9.93 -18.32 6.90
CA VAL A 204 -9.80 -18.65 5.48
C VAL A 204 -8.70 -19.68 5.21
N VAL A 205 -7.70 -19.77 6.09
CA VAL A 205 -6.56 -20.72 5.99
C VAL A 205 -6.55 -21.77 7.11
N ASP A 206 -7.39 -21.63 8.13
CA ASP A 206 -7.44 -22.52 9.29
C ASP A 206 -8.20 -23.81 8.93
N PRO A 207 -7.55 -25.00 8.97
CA PRO A 207 -8.22 -26.26 8.68
C PRO A 207 -9.27 -26.66 9.73
N TYR A 208 -9.31 -25.97 10.88
CA TYR A 208 -10.25 -26.20 11.97
C TYR A 208 -11.30 -25.10 12.11
N ALA A 209 -11.32 -24.13 11.19
CA ALA A 209 -12.27 -23.03 11.25
C ALA A 209 -13.71 -23.52 11.32
N SER A 210 -14.50 -22.90 12.17
CA SER A 210 -15.94 -23.13 12.19
C SER A 210 -16.58 -22.54 10.92
N LYS A 211 -17.72 -23.10 10.51
CA LYS A 211 -18.47 -22.57 9.36
C LYS A 211 -19.01 -21.16 9.63
N VAL A 212 -19.36 -20.85 10.88
CA VAL A 212 -19.86 -19.53 11.24
C VAL A 212 -18.75 -18.49 11.14
N ASP A 213 -17.55 -18.78 11.68
CA ASP A 213 -16.43 -17.84 11.61
C ASP A 213 -15.97 -17.61 10.17
N LEU A 214 -15.92 -18.70 9.36
CA LEU A 214 -15.59 -18.55 7.94
C LEU A 214 -16.62 -17.69 7.20
N LYS A 215 -17.91 -17.91 7.46
CA LYS A 215 -19.00 -17.12 6.88
C LYS A 215 -18.89 -15.65 7.29
N GLU A 216 -18.69 -15.36 8.58
CA GLU A 216 -18.51 -13.99 9.07
C GLU A 216 -17.28 -13.30 8.44
N THR A 217 -16.24 -14.06 8.13
CA THR A 217 -15.05 -13.50 7.46
C THR A 217 -15.35 -13.07 6.03
N VAL A 218 -16.03 -13.93 5.22
CA VAL A 218 -16.14 -13.74 3.76
C VAL A 218 -17.49 -13.23 3.28
N GLU A 219 -18.49 -13.15 4.15
CA GLU A 219 -19.83 -12.62 3.82
C GLU A 219 -20.24 -11.47 4.76
N GLY A 220 -19.39 -11.14 5.73
CA GLY A 220 -19.68 -10.10 6.71
C GLY A 220 -19.36 -8.70 6.17
N TRP A 221 -20.29 -7.76 6.37
CA TRP A 221 -20.08 -6.36 6.03
C TRP A 221 -18.93 -5.78 6.85
N PHE A 222 -18.08 -4.99 6.21
CA PHE A 222 -16.91 -4.40 6.87
C PHE A 222 -17.35 -3.39 7.97
N VAL A 223 -18.26 -2.50 7.61
CA VAL A 223 -18.98 -1.59 8.51
C VAL A 223 -20.37 -1.36 7.91
N PRO A 224 -21.35 -0.77 8.65
CA PRO A 224 -22.69 -0.54 8.15
C PRO A 224 -22.75 0.25 6.82
N SER A 225 -21.82 1.15 6.61
CA SER A 225 -21.71 1.95 5.38
C SER A 225 -20.99 1.26 4.22
N MET A 226 -20.56 0.00 4.39
CA MET A 226 -19.82 -0.79 3.41
C MET A 226 -20.41 -2.20 3.25
N PRO A 227 -21.56 -2.31 2.54
CA PRO A 227 -22.23 -3.59 2.29
C PRO A 227 -21.34 -4.52 1.47
N ASP A 228 -21.28 -5.76 1.91
CA ASP A 228 -20.46 -6.80 1.31
C ASP A 228 -21.05 -7.29 -0.03
N LEU A 229 -20.20 -7.39 -1.05
CA LEU A 229 -20.58 -7.84 -2.39
C LEU A 229 -20.50 -9.36 -2.50
N ASN A 230 -21.49 -9.98 -3.12
CA ASN A 230 -21.45 -11.42 -3.37
C ASN A 230 -20.70 -11.74 -4.66
N GLN A 231 -19.39 -11.95 -4.61
CA GLN A 231 -18.57 -12.26 -5.77
C GLN A 231 -18.89 -13.62 -6.39
N HIS A 232 -19.66 -14.49 -5.72
CA HIS A 232 -20.21 -15.73 -6.32
C HIS A 232 -21.38 -15.44 -7.28
N ASN A 233 -21.97 -14.24 -7.25
CA ASN A 233 -22.91 -13.84 -8.29
C ASN A 233 -22.16 -13.65 -9.63
N PRO A 234 -22.48 -14.44 -10.68
CA PRO A 234 -21.70 -14.42 -11.92
C PRO A 234 -21.85 -13.11 -12.71
N HIS A 235 -22.94 -12.39 -12.54
CA HIS A 235 -23.14 -11.10 -13.20
C HIS A 235 -22.34 -9.99 -12.52
N LEU A 236 -22.31 -9.98 -11.19
CA LEU A 236 -21.46 -9.07 -10.42
C LEU A 236 -19.99 -9.32 -10.75
N MET A 237 -19.55 -10.59 -10.69
CA MET A 237 -18.15 -10.91 -10.97
C MET A 237 -17.75 -10.51 -12.39
N ARG A 238 -18.60 -10.75 -13.39
CA ARG A 238 -18.36 -10.28 -14.76
C ARG A 238 -18.27 -8.76 -14.85
N TYR A 239 -19.12 -8.04 -14.13
CA TYR A 239 -19.06 -6.58 -14.05
C TYR A 239 -17.73 -6.09 -13.48
N LEU A 240 -17.24 -6.70 -12.39
CA LEU A 240 -15.96 -6.33 -11.73
C LEU A 240 -14.74 -6.64 -12.61
N ILE A 241 -14.75 -7.79 -13.32
CA ILE A 241 -13.70 -8.13 -14.30
C ILE A 241 -13.67 -7.10 -15.43
N GLN A 242 -14.82 -6.78 -16.02
CA GLN A 242 -14.92 -5.80 -17.10
C GLN A 242 -14.54 -4.40 -16.62
N ASN A 243 -14.83 -4.05 -15.38
CA ASN A 243 -14.42 -2.79 -14.76
C ASN A 243 -12.90 -2.67 -14.70
N SER A 244 -12.19 -3.70 -14.25
CA SER A 244 -10.72 -3.72 -14.24
C SER A 244 -10.12 -3.53 -15.63
N ILE A 245 -10.61 -4.31 -16.60
CA ILE A 245 -10.17 -4.22 -18.02
C ILE A 245 -10.43 -2.80 -18.57
N TRP A 246 -11.59 -2.24 -18.25
CA TRP A 246 -11.95 -0.90 -18.72
C TRP A 246 -11.00 0.18 -18.19
N TRP A 247 -10.63 0.13 -16.91
CA TRP A 247 -9.66 1.09 -16.34
C TRP A 247 -8.26 0.90 -16.92
N ILE A 248 -7.80 -0.34 -17.09
CA ILE A 248 -6.53 -0.65 -17.74
C ILE A 248 -6.49 -0.06 -19.16
N GLU A 249 -7.56 -0.24 -19.94
CA GLU A 249 -7.62 0.20 -21.34
C GLU A 249 -7.89 1.70 -21.50
N THR A 250 -8.75 2.29 -20.66
CA THR A 250 -9.21 3.68 -20.81
C THR A 250 -8.19 4.66 -20.27
N VAL A 251 -7.61 4.37 -19.12
CA VAL A 251 -6.73 5.29 -18.39
C VAL A 251 -5.27 4.89 -18.56
N GLY A 252 -4.98 3.62 -18.77
CA GLY A 252 -3.61 3.13 -18.96
C GLY A 252 -2.86 2.93 -17.64
N ILE A 253 -3.55 2.50 -16.59
CA ILE A 253 -2.91 2.16 -15.31
C ILE A 253 -1.93 1.01 -15.48
N ASP A 254 -0.87 0.98 -14.65
CA ASP A 254 0.22 0.00 -14.69
C ASP A 254 0.11 -1.07 -13.61
N GLY A 255 -0.86 -0.96 -12.74
CA GLY A 255 -1.11 -1.94 -11.69
C GLY A 255 -2.40 -1.68 -10.94
N ILE A 256 -2.81 -2.68 -10.19
CA ILE A 256 -3.94 -2.61 -9.27
C ILE A 256 -3.45 -2.96 -7.86
N ARG A 257 -3.86 -2.18 -6.87
CA ARG A 257 -3.90 -2.63 -5.48
C ARG A 257 -5.34 -3.01 -5.18
N MET A 258 -5.56 -4.25 -4.77
CA MET A 258 -6.88 -4.72 -4.40
C MET A 258 -7.04 -4.68 -2.88
N ASP A 259 -7.95 -3.82 -2.46
CA ASP A 259 -8.34 -3.62 -1.07
C ASP A 259 -8.94 -4.89 -0.46
N THR A 260 -8.68 -5.12 0.83
CA THR A 260 -9.31 -6.17 1.64
C THR A 260 -9.38 -7.55 0.94
N TYR A 261 -8.34 -7.90 0.16
CA TYR A 261 -8.33 -9.06 -0.74
C TYR A 261 -8.82 -10.38 -0.11
N PRO A 262 -8.42 -10.75 1.13
CA PRO A 262 -8.81 -12.01 1.74
C PRO A 262 -10.23 -12.05 2.31
N TYR A 263 -10.94 -10.93 2.35
CA TYR A 263 -12.34 -10.91 2.82
C TYR A 263 -13.33 -11.33 1.74
N ALA A 264 -12.96 -11.19 0.46
CA ALA A 264 -13.76 -11.69 -0.67
C ALA A 264 -13.60 -13.20 -0.84
N TYR A 265 -14.52 -13.84 -1.55
CA TYR A 265 -14.42 -15.27 -1.87
C TYR A 265 -13.15 -15.56 -2.67
N ALA A 266 -12.28 -16.40 -2.12
CA ALA A 266 -10.94 -16.67 -2.67
C ALA A 266 -10.99 -17.28 -4.09
N ASP A 267 -11.95 -18.16 -4.38
CA ASP A 267 -12.14 -18.78 -5.69
C ASP A 267 -12.64 -17.77 -6.73
N ALA A 268 -13.55 -16.88 -6.36
CA ALA A 268 -14.02 -15.82 -7.24
C ALA A 268 -12.91 -14.81 -7.56
N MET A 269 -12.12 -14.43 -6.56
CA MET A 269 -10.96 -13.54 -6.75
C MET A 269 -9.85 -14.21 -7.58
N ALA A 270 -9.65 -15.52 -7.45
CA ALA A 270 -8.76 -16.28 -8.31
C ALA A 270 -9.25 -16.29 -9.77
N GLY A 271 -10.56 -16.40 -9.99
CA GLY A 271 -11.17 -16.25 -11.30
C GLY A 271 -10.93 -14.89 -11.93
N TRP A 272 -11.14 -13.82 -11.16
CA TRP A 272 -10.82 -12.46 -11.59
C TRP A 272 -9.35 -12.29 -11.96
N MET A 273 -8.44 -12.73 -11.09
CA MET A 273 -6.99 -12.63 -11.34
C MET A 273 -6.56 -13.42 -12.57
N LYS A 274 -7.17 -14.62 -12.78
CA LYS A 274 -6.89 -15.42 -13.97
C LYS A 274 -7.29 -14.72 -15.26
N GLU A 275 -8.45 -14.09 -15.31
CA GLU A 275 -8.91 -13.32 -16.48
C GLU A 275 -7.97 -12.12 -16.76
N ILE A 276 -7.51 -11.44 -15.72
CA ILE A 276 -6.53 -10.33 -15.85
C ILE A 276 -5.16 -10.84 -16.31
N ASP A 277 -4.69 -11.97 -15.76
CA ASP A 277 -3.40 -12.56 -16.12
C ASP A 277 -3.38 -13.11 -17.56
N ASP A 278 -4.48 -13.74 -17.99
CA ASP A 278 -4.66 -14.23 -19.37
C ASP A 278 -4.67 -13.08 -20.37
N GLU A 279 -5.27 -11.93 -20.01
CA GLU A 279 -5.40 -10.77 -20.87
C GLU A 279 -4.14 -9.90 -20.88
N TYR A 280 -3.48 -9.76 -19.72
CA TYR A 280 -2.30 -8.91 -19.49
C TYR A 280 -1.22 -9.67 -18.70
N PRO A 281 -0.47 -10.58 -19.33
CA PRO A 281 0.47 -11.46 -18.63
C PRO A 281 1.57 -10.72 -17.85
N ASN A 282 1.93 -9.51 -18.29
CA ASN A 282 2.97 -8.67 -17.67
C ASN A 282 2.40 -7.64 -16.67
N PHE A 283 1.08 -7.53 -16.55
CA PHE A 283 0.46 -6.64 -15.58
C PHE A 283 0.64 -7.18 -14.16
N ASN A 284 0.69 -6.29 -13.16
CA ASN A 284 0.81 -6.70 -11.77
C ASN A 284 -0.36 -6.19 -10.92
N THR A 285 -0.81 -7.06 -10.03
CA THR A 285 -1.79 -6.75 -8.99
C THR A 285 -1.22 -7.13 -7.65
N VAL A 286 -1.32 -6.22 -6.68
CA VAL A 286 -1.03 -6.51 -5.28
C VAL A 286 -2.33 -6.60 -4.48
N GLY A 287 -2.50 -7.68 -3.74
CA GLY A 287 -3.61 -7.85 -2.80
C GLY A 287 -3.20 -7.40 -1.39
N GLU A 288 -4.08 -6.65 -0.74
CA GLU A 288 -3.90 -6.36 0.68
C GLU A 288 -4.22 -7.62 1.50
N THR A 289 -3.18 -8.26 2.00
CA THR A 289 -3.24 -9.49 2.80
C THR A 289 -2.83 -9.17 4.24
N TRP A 290 -3.71 -8.50 4.99
CA TRP A 290 -3.37 -7.99 6.32
C TRP A 290 -3.32 -9.11 7.36
N VAL A 291 -2.26 -9.87 7.31
CA VAL A 291 -1.88 -10.86 8.33
C VAL A 291 -0.39 -10.70 8.64
N THR A 292 -0.03 -10.80 9.90
CA THR A 292 1.34 -10.53 10.36
C THR A 292 2.25 -11.77 10.36
N GLU A 293 1.71 -12.93 10.01
CA GLU A 293 2.47 -14.18 9.96
C GLU A 293 2.74 -14.59 8.51
N PRO A 294 4.01 -14.78 8.12
CA PRO A 294 4.39 -15.05 6.73
C PRO A 294 3.67 -16.23 6.06
N PRO A 295 3.37 -17.36 6.74
CA PRO A 295 2.63 -18.46 6.11
C PRO A 295 1.25 -18.05 5.58
N TYR A 296 0.53 -17.19 6.31
CA TYR A 296 -0.78 -16.71 5.88
C TYR A 296 -0.68 -15.78 4.67
N THR A 297 0.32 -14.89 4.65
CA THR A 297 0.56 -14.02 3.49
C THR A 297 0.98 -14.84 2.27
N ALA A 298 1.89 -15.80 2.43
CA ALA A 298 2.36 -16.66 1.35
C ALA A 298 1.25 -17.51 0.73
N ALA A 299 0.22 -17.87 1.51
CA ALA A 299 -0.92 -18.64 1.04
C ALA A 299 -1.69 -17.96 -0.11
N TRP A 300 -1.63 -16.63 -0.21
CA TRP A 300 -2.32 -15.85 -1.22
C TRP A 300 -1.51 -15.59 -2.49
N GLN A 301 -0.20 -15.87 -2.50
CA GLN A 301 0.61 -15.64 -3.69
C GLN A 301 0.34 -16.70 -4.77
N LYS A 302 0.36 -16.28 -6.05
CA LYS A 302 0.30 -17.18 -7.21
C LYS A 302 1.26 -18.36 -7.05
N ASP A 303 0.79 -19.56 -7.38
CA ASP A 303 1.55 -20.82 -7.32
C ASP A 303 2.00 -21.22 -5.89
N SER A 304 1.36 -20.69 -4.84
CA SER A 304 1.68 -21.03 -3.46
C SER A 304 1.53 -22.52 -3.17
N ARG A 305 2.48 -23.08 -2.44
CA ARG A 305 2.43 -24.47 -1.95
C ARG A 305 1.52 -24.64 -0.72
N VAL A 306 1.16 -23.54 -0.10
CA VAL A 306 0.27 -23.46 1.05
C VAL A 306 -0.99 -22.69 0.71
N ALA A 307 -1.43 -22.77 -0.54
CA ALA A 307 -2.52 -21.98 -1.11
C ALA A 307 -3.81 -22.05 -0.28
N VAL A 308 -4.54 -20.94 -0.26
CA VAL A 308 -5.89 -20.87 0.29
C VAL A 308 -6.85 -21.64 -0.63
N GLY A 309 -7.66 -22.51 -0.05
CA GLY A 309 -8.58 -23.34 -0.83
C GLY A 309 -7.87 -24.40 -1.67
N SER A 310 -8.50 -24.82 -2.77
CA SER A 310 -8.03 -25.92 -3.62
C SER A 310 -7.31 -25.48 -4.90
N GLY A 311 -7.03 -24.19 -5.07
CA GLY A 311 -6.58 -23.67 -6.36
C GLY A 311 -5.50 -22.59 -6.28
N ASN A 312 -5.02 -22.21 -7.46
CA ASN A 312 -4.09 -21.09 -7.63
C ASN A 312 -4.82 -19.75 -7.50
N SER A 313 -4.31 -18.84 -6.71
CA SER A 313 -4.87 -17.49 -6.57
C SER A 313 -4.63 -16.60 -7.79
N TYR A 314 -3.63 -16.90 -8.61
CA TYR A 314 -3.10 -16.05 -9.68
C TYR A 314 -2.61 -14.66 -9.23
N LEU A 315 -2.69 -14.34 -7.94
CA LEU A 315 -2.23 -13.08 -7.38
C LEU A 315 -0.71 -13.02 -7.32
N LYS A 316 -0.10 -12.18 -8.17
CA LYS A 316 1.37 -12.12 -8.28
C LYS A 316 2.03 -11.51 -7.06
N THR A 317 1.43 -10.47 -6.48
CA THR A 317 2.02 -9.71 -5.37
C THR A 317 1.09 -9.68 -4.15
N VAL A 318 1.68 -9.86 -2.98
CA VAL A 318 1.02 -9.79 -1.66
C VAL A 318 1.71 -8.74 -0.80
N MET A 319 0.98 -8.09 0.13
CA MET A 319 1.55 -7.10 1.05
C MET A 319 2.19 -7.78 2.26
N ASP A 320 3.43 -7.38 2.59
CA ASP A 320 4.24 -7.95 3.68
C ASP A 320 3.95 -7.25 5.02
N PHE A 321 2.79 -7.54 5.60
CA PHE A 321 2.45 -7.05 6.94
C PHE A 321 3.33 -7.67 8.04
N SER A 322 3.99 -8.81 7.76
CA SER A 322 4.97 -9.38 8.70
C SER A 322 6.22 -8.50 8.79
N PHE A 323 6.76 -8.06 7.65
CA PHE A 323 7.89 -7.12 7.64
C PHE A 323 7.53 -5.84 8.40
N PHE A 324 6.37 -5.25 8.11
CA PHE A 324 5.87 -4.07 8.81
C PHE A 324 5.81 -4.30 10.32
N ASP A 325 5.16 -5.37 10.78
CA ASP A 325 4.99 -5.68 12.20
C ASP A 325 6.33 -5.88 12.93
N LYS A 326 7.19 -6.75 12.37
CA LYS A 326 8.49 -7.07 12.99
C LYS A 326 9.42 -5.86 13.02
N LEU A 327 9.38 -5.01 11.98
CA LEU A 327 10.18 -3.79 11.95
C LEU A 327 9.70 -2.76 12.98
N ASN A 328 8.39 -2.56 13.11
CA ASN A 328 7.82 -1.64 14.09
C ASN A 328 8.03 -2.11 15.53
N GLN A 329 8.08 -3.42 15.79
CA GLN A 329 8.53 -3.95 17.08
C GLN A 329 10.03 -3.69 17.31
N ALA A 330 10.86 -4.01 16.31
CA ALA A 330 12.32 -3.91 16.40
C ALA A 330 12.83 -2.48 16.64
N LYS A 331 12.16 -1.45 16.14
CA LYS A 331 12.61 -0.04 16.26
C LYS A 331 12.76 0.44 17.68
N ASN A 332 11.99 -0.13 18.61
CA ASN A 332 11.98 0.23 20.03
C ASN A 332 12.83 -0.70 20.90
N GLU A 333 13.54 -1.67 20.30
CA GLU A 333 14.30 -2.69 21.01
C GLU A 333 15.81 -2.57 20.73
N GLU A 334 16.61 -3.09 21.64
CA GLU A 334 18.04 -3.35 21.41
C GLU A 334 18.19 -4.70 20.70
N THR A 335 19.19 -4.83 19.83
CA THR A 335 19.54 -6.11 19.20
C THR A 335 20.61 -6.81 20.06
N ASP A 336 20.25 -7.17 21.29
CA ASP A 336 21.14 -7.72 22.32
C ASP A 336 20.81 -9.16 22.74
N ALA A 337 19.67 -9.70 22.28
CA ALA A 337 19.28 -11.10 22.48
C ALA A 337 18.75 -11.67 21.16
N TRP A 338 18.75 -13.00 21.04
CA TRP A 338 18.42 -13.71 19.80
C TRP A 338 16.95 -13.63 19.33
N TRP A 339 16.06 -13.00 20.11
CA TRP A 339 14.62 -12.85 19.80
C TRP A 339 14.15 -11.41 19.63
N ASN A 340 14.99 -10.41 19.89
CA ASN A 340 14.61 -8.99 19.89
C ASN A 340 15.36 -8.17 18.84
N GLY A 341 14.94 -6.92 18.68
CA GLY A 341 15.51 -5.97 17.74
C GLY A 341 15.53 -6.53 16.32
N LEU A 342 16.64 -6.37 15.62
CA LEU A 342 16.78 -6.80 14.22
C LEU A 342 16.74 -8.31 14.02
N ASN A 343 16.84 -9.13 15.11
CA ASN A 343 16.60 -10.58 15.00
C ASN A 343 15.16 -10.92 14.57
N ARG A 344 14.19 -10.04 14.87
CA ARG A 344 12.81 -10.23 14.42
C ARG A 344 12.73 -10.26 12.90
N LEU A 345 13.48 -9.37 12.24
CA LEU A 345 13.52 -9.29 10.78
C LEU A 345 14.30 -10.45 10.16
N TYR A 346 15.43 -10.81 10.75
CA TYR A 346 16.16 -12.02 10.36
C TYR A 346 15.21 -13.23 10.35
N ASN A 347 14.46 -13.44 11.43
CA ASN A 347 13.52 -14.55 11.55
C ASN A 347 12.35 -14.44 10.55
N SER A 348 11.89 -13.24 10.21
CA SER A 348 10.82 -13.04 9.22
C SER A 348 11.27 -13.51 7.83
N PHE A 349 12.47 -13.14 7.38
CA PHE A 349 12.99 -13.54 6.08
C PHE A 349 13.30 -15.04 5.96
N VAL A 350 13.44 -15.75 7.08
CA VAL A 350 13.59 -17.23 7.05
C VAL A 350 12.39 -17.89 6.35
N TYR A 351 11.21 -17.28 6.43
CA TYR A 351 9.98 -17.80 5.79
C TYR A 351 9.91 -17.55 4.28
N ASP A 352 10.90 -16.90 3.67
CA ASP A 352 10.89 -16.63 2.22
C ASP A 352 10.80 -17.90 1.36
N TYR A 353 11.16 -19.06 1.90
CA TYR A 353 10.98 -20.35 1.24
C TYR A 353 9.51 -20.74 0.98
N LEU A 354 8.56 -20.08 1.67
CA LEU A 354 7.12 -20.29 1.47
C LEU A 354 6.57 -19.54 0.26
N TYR A 355 7.22 -18.42 -0.11
CA TYR A 355 6.79 -17.60 -1.23
C TYR A 355 7.34 -18.19 -2.54
N PRO A 356 6.47 -18.49 -3.53
CA PRO A 356 6.95 -18.87 -4.88
C PRO A 356 7.85 -17.81 -5.50
N ASN A 357 7.56 -16.53 -5.23
CA ASN A 357 8.36 -15.41 -5.70
C ASN A 357 8.54 -14.34 -4.60
N PRO A 358 9.59 -14.43 -3.78
CA PRO A 358 9.87 -13.41 -2.74
C PRO A 358 10.10 -12.00 -3.30
N SER A 359 10.56 -11.86 -4.56
CA SER A 359 10.75 -10.56 -5.20
C SER A 359 9.44 -9.87 -5.58
N SER A 360 8.33 -10.60 -5.58
CA SER A 360 6.96 -10.08 -5.76
C SER A 360 6.19 -9.95 -4.45
N VAL A 361 6.87 -9.74 -3.34
CA VAL A 361 6.25 -9.41 -2.05
C VAL A 361 6.46 -7.92 -1.80
N MET A 362 5.38 -7.17 -1.54
CA MET A 362 5.45 -5.72 -1.35
C MET A 362 5.62 -5.38 0.14
N ALA A 363 6.80 -4.89 0.50
CA ALA A 363 7.12 -4.47 1.86
C ALA A 363 6.94 -2.97 2.07
N PHE A 364 6.62 -2.60 3.30
CA PHE A 364 6.42 -1.22 3.72
C PHE A 364 6.73 -1.06 5.20
N ILE A 365 6.96 0.19 5.64
CA ILE A 365 7.24 0.51 7.05
C ILE A 365 6.06 1.20 7.73
N GLU A 366 5.20 1.82 6.93
CA GLU A 366 3.98 2.53 7.32
C GLU A 366 3.06 2.67 6.11
N ASN A 367 1.76 2.85 6.34
CA ASN A 367 0.78 3.19 5.32
C ASN A 367 -0.37 4.02 5.92
N HIS A 368 -1.43 4.25 5.16
CA HIS A 368 -2.58 5.06 5.57
C HIS A 368 -3.46 4.42 6.66
N ASP A 369 -3.28 3.13 6.95
CA ASP A 369 -4.04 2.37 7.95
C ASP A 369 -3.24 2.03 9.20
N THR A 370 -1.96 2.43 9.23
CA THR A 370 -1.06 2.16 10.35
C THR A 370 -0.57 3.46 10.98
N ASP A 371 0.00 3.37 12.17
CA ASP A 371 0.76 4.48 12.73
C ASP A 371 1.90 4.86 11.78
N ARG A 372 2.24 6.15 11.73
CA ARG A 372 3.48 6.57 11.10
C ARG A 372 4.66 5.91 11.81
N PHE A 373 5.71 5.56 11.07
CA PHE A 373 6.88 4.90 11.66
C PHE A 373 7.51 5.72 12.79
N LEU A 374 7.53 7.04 12.66
CA LEU A 374 7.99 7.95 13.70
C LEU A 374 7.03 8.05 14.89
N GLY A 375 5.78 7.57 14.78
CA GLY A 375 4.76 7.74 15.82
C GLY A 375 4.57 9.22 16.16
N ASN A 376 4.65 9.55 17.43
CA ASN A 376 4.69 10.94 17.93
C ASN A 376 6.14 11.44 18.15
N GLY A 377 7.14 10.62 17.80
CA GLY A 377 8.56 10.90 17.98
C GLY A 377 9.24 11.52 16.75
N ARG A 378 10.58 11.52 16.81
CA ARG A 378 11.46 12.03 15.74
C ARG A 378 12.74 11.20 15.59
N ASP A 379 12.68 9.89 15.83
CA ASP A 379 13.86 9.03 15.69
C ASP A 379 14.23 8.80 14.23
N THR A 380 14.96 9.74 13.67
CA THR A 380 15.43 9.68 12.28
C THR A 380 16.48 8.60 12.04
N LEU A 381 17.16 8.11 13.07
CA LEU A 381 18.16 7.03 12.90
C LEU A 381 17.43 5.69 12.71
N ALA A 382 16.41 5.42 13.53
CA ALA A 382 15.57 4.24 13.35
C ALA A 382 14.86 4.27 11.98
N LEU A 383 14.33 5.44 11.56
CA LEU A 383 13.71 5.59 10.24
C LEU A 383 14.71 5.30 9.10
N LYS A 384 15.94 5.79 9.18
CA LYS A 384 16.99 5.51 8.20
C LYS A 384 17.36 4.03 8.15
N GLN A 385 17.42 3.34 9.28
CA GLN A 385 17.65 1.90 9.32
C GLN A 385 16.53 1.14 8.62
N ALA A 386 15.27 1.50 8.92
CA ALA A 386 14.10 0.89 8.32
C ALA A 386 14.08 1.07 6.79
N LEU A 387 14.35 2.28 6.32
CA LEU A 387 14.39 2.61 4.89
C LEU A 387 15.60 1.98 4.18
N ALA A 388 16.77 1.94 4.81
CA ALA A 388 17.93 1.25 4.25
C ALA A 388 17.63 -0.24 4.02
N LEU A 389 16.96 -0.87 4.99
CA LEU A 389 16.55 -2.26 4.87
C LEU A 389 15.48 -2.44 3.81
N LEU A 390 14.38 -1.68 3.87
CA LEU A 390 13.27 -1.74 2.91
C LEU A 390 13.74 -1.63 1.46
N LEU A 391 14.69 -0.73 1.18
CA LEU A 391 15.14 -0.43 -0.18
C LEU A 391 16.25 -1.37 -0.69
N THR A 392 16.78 -2.25 0.16
CA THR A 392 17.89 -3.16 -0.23
C THR A 392 17.53 -4.64 -0.18
N VAL A 393 16.49 -5.04 0.53
CA VAL A 393 16.02 -6.43 0.55
C VAL A 393 15.29 -6.83 -0.72
N ASN A 394 15.14 -8.13 -0.93
CA ASN A 394 14.44 -8.70 -2.09
C ASN A 394 12.93 -8.55 -1.94
N ARG A 395 12.42 -7.33 -2.10
CA ARG A 395 11.00 -6.93 -1.99
C ARG A 395 10.67 -5.84 -3.00
N ILE A 396 9.37 -5.63 -3.25
CA ILE A 396 8.85 -4.42 -3.88
C ILE A 396 8.65 -3.39 -2.76
N PRO A 397 9.42 -2.31 -2.70
CA PRO A 397 9.26 -1.33 -1.64
C PRO A 397 8.09 -0.38 -1.87
N GLN A 398 7.31 -0.12 -0.82
CA GLN A 398 6.28 0.92 -0.78
C GLN A 398 6.66 1.97 0.26
N LEU A 399 6.63 3.23 -0.14
CA LEU A 399 6.76 4.41 0.71
C LEU A 399 5.38 5.07 0.89
N TYR A 400 5.13 5.64 2.04
CA TYR A 400 3.93 6.43 2.30
C TYR A 400 4.25 7.92 2.21
N TYR A 401 3.37 8.73 1.59
CA TYR A 401 3.64 10.14 1.38
C TYR A 401 4.02 10.86 2.68
N GLY A 402 5.04 11.71 2.59
CA GLY A 402 5.55 12.48 3.71
C GLY A 402 6.57 11.77 4.61
N THR A 403 6.87 10.47 4.39
CA THR A 403 7.98 9.78 5.08
C THR A 403 9.30 10.51 4.85
N GLU A 404 9.53 10.97 3.62
CA GLU A 404 10.72 11.69 3.17
C GLU A 404 10.90 13.07 3.80
N VAL A 405 9.83 13.64 4.34
CA VAL A 405 9.82 14.94 5.02
C VAL A 405 9.43 14.83 6.50
N LEU A 406 9.62 13.63 7.07
CA LEU A 406 9.47 13.35 8.50
C LEU A 406 8.05 13.56 9.05
N MET A 407 7.02 13.37 8.24
CA MET A 407 5.64 13.38 8.74
C MET A 407 5.47 12.29 9.80
N ASN A 408 4.76 12.62 10.86
CA ASN A 408 4.52 11.77 12.01
C ASN A 408 3.04 11.72 12.40
N GLY A 409 2.67 10.79 13.25
CA GLY A 409 1.30 10.66 13.79
C GLY A 409 1.02 9.24 14.26
N THR A 410 -0.01 9.14 15.08
CA THR A 410 -0.55 7.86 15.56
C THR A 410 -2.06 7.83 15.34
N LYS A 411 -2.64 6.65 15.24
CA LYS A 411 -4.09 6.42 15.11
C LYS A 411 -4.85 6.58 16.45
N GLU A 412 -4.18 6.89 17.52
CA GLU A 412 -4.71 6.90 18.88
C GLU A 412 -6.04 7.67 19.03
N LEU A 413 -6.20 8.75 18.28
CA LEU A 413 -7.44 9.54 18.27
C LEU A 413 -8.32 9.22 17.05
N THR A 414 -7.75 9.21 15.87
CA THR A 414 -8.44 8.99 14.59
C THR A 414 -7.43 8.69 13.49
N ASP A 415 -7.87 7.99 12.43
CA ASP A 415 -7.07 7.74 11.22
C ASP A 415 -6.55 9.04 10.59
N GLY A 416 -7.29 10.13 10.70
CA GLY A 416 -6.87 11.43 10.18
C GLY A 416 -5.53 11.93 10.73
N ASN A 417 -5.10 11.46 11.92
CA ASN A 417 -3.80 11.84 12.48
C ASN A 417 -2.60 11.25 11.73
N VAL A 418 -2.78 10.12 11.07
CA VAL A 418 -1.75 9.51 10.20
C VAL A 418 -1.92 9.90 8.74
N ARG A 419 -3.06 10.54 8.41
CA ARG A 419 -3.47 10.99 7.07
C ARG A 419 -3.49 12.53 6.98
N LYS A 420 -2.49 13.18 7.57
CA LYS A 420 -2.34 14.64 7.55
C LYS A 420 -2.07 15.14 6.14
N ASP A 421 -2.37 16.42 5.90
CA ASP A 421 -2.02 17.09 4.65
C ASP A 421 -0.51 17.09 4.41
N PHE A 422 -0.12 16.92 3.15
CA PHE A 422 1.27 17.14 2.77
C PHE A 422 1.60 18.64 2.86
N PRO A 423 2.67 19.02 3.58
CA PRO A 423 2.96 20.43 3.81
C PRO A 423 3.29 21.18 2.52
N GLY A 424 2.52 22.22 2.24
CA GLY A 424 2.63 23.03 1.02
C GLY A 424 1.68 22.59 -0.10
N GLY A 425 0.85 21.56 0.14
CA GLY A 425 -0.11 21.05 -0.84
C GLY A 425 -1.37 21.93 -0.98
N PHE A 426 -1.59 22.87 -0.10
CA PHE A 426 -2.84 23.62 -0.08
C PHE A 426 -2.64 25.13 -0.02
N PRO A 427 -3.57 25.91 -0.61
CA PRO A 427 -3.53 27.38 -0.52
C PRO A 427 -3.45 27.85 0.93
N GLY A 428 -2.55 28.79 1.19
CA GLY A 428 -2.35 29.37 2.51
C GLY A 428 -1.37 28.62 3.42
N ASP A 429 -0.85 27.46 3.00
CA ASP A 429 0.18 26.77 3.75
C ASP A 429 1.43 27.63 3.91
N GLN A 430 1.88 27.80 5.15
CA GLN A 430 3.08 28.59 5.47
C GLN A 430 4.37 27.76 5.34
N HIS A 431 4.25 26.44 5.31
CA HIS A 431 5.33 25.48 5.18
C HIS A 431 5.15 24.70 3.89
N ASN A 432 6.20 24.58 3.08
CA ASN A 432 6.12 23.94 1.77
C ASN A 432 7.26 22.93 1.58
N CYS A 433 6.95 21.65 1.70
CA CYS A 433 7.91 20.57 1.51
C CYS A 433 8.14 20.16 0.06
N PHE A 434 7.39 20.68 -0.90
CA PHE A 434 7.67 20.43 -2.33
C PHE A 434 8.96 21.11 -2.80
N THR A 435 9.38 22.17 -2.15
CA THR A 435 10.58 22.91 -2.55
C THR A 435 11.70 22.80 -1.53
N ARG A 436 12.93 22.87 -2.00
CA ARG A 436 14.13 22.83 -1.15
C ARG A 436 14.13 23.95 -0.09
N GLU A 437 13.73 25.13 -0.51
CA GLU A 437 13.72 26.36 0.30
C GLU A 437 12.65 26.29 1.40
N GLY A 438 11.54 25.59 1.12
CA GLY A 438 10.44 25.42 2.06
C GLY A 438 10.67 24.31 3.08
N ARG A 439 11.57 23.35 2.80
CA ARG A 439 11.92 22.29 3.75
C ARG A 439 12.79 22.83 4.88
N SER A 440 12.52 22.45 6.11
CA SER A 440 13.43 22.65 7.23
C SER A 440 14.75 21.89 7.00
N LYS A 441 15.78 22.22 7.78
CA LYS A 441 17.09 21.53 7.70
C LYS A 441 16.97 20.01 7.91
N ALA A 442 16.11 19.58 8.83
CA ALA A 442 15.89 18.16 9.12
C ALA A 442 15.18 17.45 7.96
N GLU A 443 14.10 18.03 7.44
CA GLU A 443 13.34 17.51 6.29
C GLU A 443 14.22 17.46 5.04
N GLN A 444 14.97 18.52 4.75
CA GLN A 444 15.89 18.55 3.60
C GLN A 444 16.99 17.49 3.73
N SER A 445 17.53 17.28 4.92
CA SER A 445 18.52 16.23 5.18
C SER A 445 17.94 14.82 4.95
N MET A 446 16.71 14.59 5.40
CA MET A 446 16.04 13.30 5.22
C MET A 446 15.68 13.07 3.76
N PHE A 447 15.08 14.06 3.10
CA PHE A 447 14.75 14.02 1.67
C PHE A 447 15.99 13.69 0.82
N GLN A 448 17.10 14.40 1.04
CA GLN A 448 18.33 14.15 0.30
C GLN A 448 18.92 12.77 0.56
N TRP A 449 18.85 12.30 1.81
CA TRP A 449 19.33 10.97 2.18
C TRP A 449 18.53 9.89 1.46
N LEU A 450 17.19 9.98 1.50
CA LEU A 450 16.29 9.02 0.86
C LEU A 450 16.40 9.10 -0.66
N SER A 451 16.39 10.30 -1.24
CA SER A 451 16.52 10.51 -2.68
C SER A 451 17.81 9.88 -3.25
N ARG A 452 18.97 10.01 -2.53
CA ARG A 452 20.21 9.33 -2.95
C ARG A 452 20.06 7.82 -3.01
N LEU A 453 19.42 7.23 -2.01
CA LEU A 453 19.22 5.78 -1.95
C LEU A 453 18.28 5.31 -3.04
N LEU A 454 17.21 6.06 -3.31
CA LEU A 454 16.25 5.78 -4.37
C LEU A 454 16.89 5.86 -5.75
N HIS A 455 17.63 6.93 -6.05
CA HIS A 455 18.32 7.06 -7.34
C HIS A 455 19.44 6.01 -7.53
N TRP A 456 20.16 5.65 -6.46
CA TRP A 456 21.13 4.56 -6.52
C TRP A 456 20.46 3.22 -6.83
N ARG A 457 19.24 3.00 -6.30
CA ARG A 457 18.47 1.78 -6.52
C ARG A 457 17.94 1.67 -7.95
N GLN A 458 17.59 2.78 -8.59
CA GLN A 458 17.07 2.79 -9.95
C GLN A 458 18.03 2.12 -10.94
N GLY A 459 17.56 1.08 -11.63
CA GLY A 459 18.36 0.30 -12.60
C GLY A 459 19.51 -0.50 -11.99
N ASN A 460 19.64 -0.56 -10.66
CA ASN A 460 20.69 -1.31 -10.00
C ASN A 460 20.32 -2.80 -9.91
N LYS A 461 20.83 -3.59 -10.85
CA LYS A 461 20.59 -5.05 -10.93
C LYS A 461 21.03 -5.81 -9.70
N VAL A 462 22.03 -5.32 -8.96
CA VAL A 462 22.45 -5.93 -7.69
C VAL A 462 21.25 -6.00 -6.72
N ILE A 463 20.40 -4.99 -6.71
CA ILE A 463 19.22 -4.94 -5.83
C ILE A 463 18.03 -5.68 -6.44
N THR A 464 17.82 -5.54 -7.75
CA THR A 464 16.59 -6.05 -8.40
C THR A 464 16.68 -7.49 -8.84
N GLU A 465 17.88 -7.96 -9.24
CA GLU A 465 18.12 -9.31 -9.77
C GLU A 465 19.07 -10.15 -8.88
N GLY A 466 19.79 -9.51 -7.95
CA GLY A 466 20.80 -10.14 -7.12
C GLY A 466 20.25 -11.18 -6.15
N SER A 467 21.04 -12.20 -5.88
CA SER A 467 20.79 -13.13 -4.77
C SER A 467 20.89 -12.40 -3.43
N GLN A 468 20.15 -12.87 -2.43
CA GLN A 468 20.20 -12.33 -1.07
C GLN A 468 20.86 -13.31 -0.12
N THR A 469 21.83 -12.85 0.65
CA THR A 469 22.42 -13.57 1.78
C THR A 469 22.20 -12.73 3.05
N GLN A 470 21.63 -13.32 4.09
CA GLN A 470 21.51 -12.67 5.39
C GLN A 470 22.34 -13.39 6.44
N PHE A 471 22.89 -12.62 7.37
CA PHE A 471 23.65 -13.14 8.50
C PHE A 471 22.84 -13.00 9.78
N ILE A 472 22.88 -14.01 10.65
CA ILE A 472 22.31 -13.87 12.01
C ILE A 472 22.93 -12.64 12.66
N PRO A 473 22.13 -11.72 13.23
CA PRO A 473 22.66 -10.57 13.95
C PRO A 473 23.69 -10.98 14.99
N TYR A 474 24.85 -10.34 14.95
CA TYR A 474 25.98 -10.67 15.80
C TYR A 474 26.54 -9.40 16.46
N GLU A 475 26.70 -9.42 17.78
CA GLU A 475 27.11 -8.24 18.58
C GLU A 475 26.29 -6.98 18.24
N GLY A 476 24.97 -7.15 18.06
CA GLY A 476 24.05 -6.07 17.76
C GLY A 476 24.03 -5.63 16.29
N ILE A 477 24.85 -6.22 15.43
CA ILE A 477 24.96 -5.84 14.02
C ILE A 477 24.23 -6.85 13.13
N TYR A 478 23.32 -6.36 12.28
CA TYR A 478 22.65 -7.15 11.25
C TYR A 478 23.21 -6.79 9.88
N VAL A 479 23.55 -7.81 9.10
CA VAL A 479 24.13 -7.66 7.76
C VAL A 479 23.33 -8.47 6.75
N ILE A 480 22.97 -7.81 5.64
CA ILE A 480 22.38 -8.43 4.45
C ILE A 480 23.22 -8.05 3.23
N ALA A 481 23.54 -9.03 2.40
CA ALA A 481 24.21 -8.84 1.12
C ALA A 481 23.25 -9.11 -0.04
N ARG A 482 23.36 -8.29 -1.09
CA ARG A 482 22.80 -8.55 -2.42
C ARG A 482 23.95 -8.70 -3.41
N GLN A 483 23.92 -9.75 -4.25
CA GLN A 483 25.04 -10.05 -5.15
C GLN A 483 24.54 -10.35 -6.56
N PHE A 484 25.12 -9.68 -7.55
CA PHE A 484 24.81 -9.87 -8.96
C PHE A 484 26.04 -9.55 -9.83
N ASP A 485 26.41 -10.46 -10.71
CA ASP A 485 27.47 -10.29 -11.71
C ASP A 485 28.79 -9.71 -11.12
N GLY A 486 29.24 -10.31 -10.02
CA GLY A 486 30.50 -9.94 -9.35
C GLY A 486 30.44 -8.64 -8.54
N ARG A 487 29.29 -7.95 -8.51
CA ARG A 487 29.06 -6.76 -7.67
C ARG A 487 28.28 -7.15 -6.43
N THR A 488 28.55 -6.45 -5.32
CA THR A 488 27.88 -6.67 -4.04
C THR A 488 27.39 -5.34 -3.47
N ALA A 489 26.16 -5.35 -2.96
CA ALA A 489 25.65 -4.32 -2.07
C ALA A 489 25.46 -4.94 -0.67
N LEU A 490 26.10 -4.32 0.34
CA LEU A 490 26.08 -4.79 1.72
C LEU A 490 25.33 -3.77 2.58
N THR A 491 24.19 -4.15 3.13
CA THR A 491 23.44 -3.35 4.11
C THR A 491 23.89 -3.77 5.50
N VAL A 492 24.43 -2.82 6.28
CA VAL A 492 24.95 -3.03 7.62
C VAL A 492 24.19 -2.15 8.59
N LEU A 493 23.56 -2.72 9.59
CA LEU A 493 22.75 -2.04 10.58
C LEU A 493 23.28 -2.30 11.99
N ASN A 494 23.62 -1.26 12.72
CA ASN A 494 23.86 -1.36 14.16
C ASN A 494 22.52 -1.23 14.89
N GLY A 495 21.94 -2.32 15.33
CA GLY A 495 20.64 -2.39 16.02
C GLY A 495 20.74 -2.05 17.51
N THR A 496 21.79 -1.34 17.97
CA THR A 496 21.98 -0.97 19.37
C THR A 496 22.16 0.53 19.56
N SER A 497 21.88 1.01 20.75
CA SER A 497 22.11 2.41 21.17
C SER A 497 23.59 2.71 21.54
N LYS A 498 24.49 1.74 21.32
CA LYS A 498 25.92 1.85 21.60
C LYS A 498 26.74 1.76 20.31
N GLU A 499 28.01 2.19 20.38
CA GLU A 499 28.95 1.84 19.31
C GLU A 499 29.14 0.33 19.24
N ALA A 500 29.24 -0.19 18.02
CA ALA A 500 29.44 -1.61 17.76
C ALA A 500 30.55 -1.82 16.74
N LYS A 501 31.22 -2.95 16.81
CA LYS A 501 32.33 -3.30 15.93
C LYS A 501 31.95 -4.46 15.02
N MET A 502 31.78 -4.19 13.73
CA MET A 502 31.57 -5.22 12.73
C MET A 502 32.88 -5.98 12.47
N GLN A 503 32.92 -7.25 12.83
CA GLN A 503 34.06 -8.13 12.54
C GLN A 503 34.01 -8.53 11.06
N VAL A 504 34.79 -7.85 10.21
CA VAL A 504 34.73 -8.02 8.74
C VAL A 504 35.00 -9.48 8.31
N ALA A 505 35.90 -10.18 9.00
CA ALA A 505 36.22 -11.57 8.71
C ALA A 505 35.00 -12.52 8.77
N ARG A 506 33.96 -12.20 9.59
CA ARG A 506 32.74 -12.98 9.68
C ARG A 506 31.96 -13.02 8.36
N TYR A 507 32.11 -11.98 7.55
CA TYR A 507 31.35 -11.78 6.30
C TYR A 507 32.20 -12.08 5.05
N ALA A 508 33.29 -12.82 5.22
CA ALA A 508 34.25 -13.12 4.13
C ALA A 508 33.61 -13.79 2.92
N GLU A 509 32.56 -14.60 3.09
CA GLU A 509 31.90 -15.29 1.97
C GLU A 509 31.22 -14.31 0.97
N VAL A 510 30.77 -13.14 1.43
CA VAL A 510 30.15 -12.11 0.57
C VAL A 510 31.13 -10.97 0.25
N ILE A 511 32.12 -10.71 1.11
CA ILE A 511 33.15 -9.67 0.90
C ILE A 511 34.23 -10.17 -0.09
N GLY A 512 34.55 -11.46 -0.06
CA GLY A 512 35.55 -12.03 -0.94
C GLY A 512 36.93 -11.36 -0.78
N THR A 513 37.48 -10.91 -1.89
CA THR A 513 38.79 -10.24 -1.94
C THR A 513 38.70 -8.70 -1.90
N ALA A 514 37.49 -8.14 -1.77
CA ALA A 514 37.30 -6.70 -1.75
C ALA A 514 38.04 -6.06 -0.55
N LYS A 515 38.84 -5.02 -0.80
CA LYS A 515 39.61 -4.30 0.23
C LYS A 515 38.91 -3.03 0.69
N ARG A 516 37.95 -2.53 -0.08
CA ARG A 516 37.25 -1.29 0.22
C ARG A 516 35.85 -1.32 -0.40
N ALA A 517 34.92 -0.63 0.25
CA ALA A 517 33.56 -0.43 -0.26
C ALA A 517 33.18 1.04 -0.15
N LYS A 518 32.34 1.49 -1.08
CA LYS A 518 31.80 2.85 -1.05
C LYS A 518 30.43 2.84 -0.39
N ASP A 519 30.25 3.68 0.62
CA ASP A 519 28.93 3.96 1.16
C ASP A 519 28.16 4.84 0.17
N VAL A 520 27.06 4.32 -0.35
CA VAL A 520 26.25 4.96 -1.40
C VAL A 520 25.53 6.22 -0.90
N LEU A 521 25.31 6.31 0.42
CA LEU A 521 24.63 7.42 1.08
C LEU A 521 25.52 8.64 1.26
N THR A 522 26.79 8.43 1.60
CA THR A 522 27.75 9.50 1.90
C THR A 522 28.85 9.66 0.87
N GLY A 523 29.04 8.65 0.02
CA GLY A 523 30.18 8.58 -0.91
C GLY A 523 31.53 8.24 -0.24
N ARG A 524 31.55 8.05 1.08
CA ARG A 524 32.76 7.69 1.84
C ARG A 524 33.17 6.24 1.55
N TYR A 525 34.47 6.01 1.50
CA TYR A 525 35.03 4.68 1.40
C TYR A 525 35.36 4.10 2.78
N TYR A 526 35.03 2.83 2.95
CA TYR A 526 35.37 2.03 4.12
C TYR A 526 36.41 0.97 3.73
N ASP A 527 37.39 0.78 4.61
CA ASP A 527 38.43 -0.26 4.47
C ASP A 527 37.84 -1.59 4.98
N LEU A 528 37.72 -2.57 4.08
CA LEU A 528 37.23 -3.91 4.40
C LEU A 528 38.37 -4.90 4.78
N SER A 529 39.60 -4.43 4.89
CA SER A 529 40.70 -5.24 5.42
C SER A 529 40.80 -5.20 6.95
N THR A 530 40.03 -4.31 7.59
CA THR A 530 39.96 -4.13 9.05
C THR A 530 38.52 -4.09 9.52
N ASP A 531 38.29 -4.33 10.81
CA ASP A 531 36.95 -4.26 11.40
C ASP A 531 36.39 -2.83 11.34
N LEU A 532 35.08 -2.72 11.10
CA LEU A 532 34.40 -1.43 10.97
C LEU A 532 33.79 -0.99 12.30
N GLN A 533 34.07 0.24 12.70
CA GLN A 533 33.40 0.88 13.84
C GLN A 533 32.11 1.53 13.38
N LEU A 534 30.99 1.19 13.99
CA LEU A 534 29.66 1.70 13.72
C LEU A 534 29.17 2.54 14.90
N LYS A 535 28.65 3.72 14.61
CA LYS A 535 28.00 4.58 15.61
C LYS A 535 26.67 3.94 16.07
N PRO A 536 26.13 4.39 17.21
CA PRO A 536 24.79 3.98 17.66
C PRO A 536 23.75 4.12 16.54
N ARG A 537 22.95 3.09 16.34
CA ARG A 537 21.86 3.06 15.33
C ARG A 537 22.31 3.44 13.91
N GLN A 538 23.58 3.31 13.57
CA GLN A 538 24.08 3.60 12.22
C GLN A 538 23.62 2.57 11.23
N SER A 539 23.21 3.05 10.03
CA SER A 539 23.03 2.25 8.83
C SER A 539 24.09 2.61 7.80
N LEU A 540 24.64 1.60 7.11
CA LEU A 540 25.50 1.75 5.94
C LEU A 540 24.92 0.93 4.79
N VAL A 541 25.03 1.46 3.59
CA VAL A 541 24.80 0.70 2.34
C VAL A 541 26.08 0.78 1.53
N LEU A 542 26.82 -0.30 1.55
CA LEU A 542 28.17 -0.39 0.98
C LEU A 542 28.13 -1.12 -0.37
N GLU A 543 28.75 -0.55 -1.39
CA GLU A 543 28.84 -1.16 -2.73
C GLU A 543 30.31 -1.39 -3.11
N TYR A 544 30.62 -2.56 -3.69
CA TYR A 544 31.93 -2.95 -4.20
C TYR A 544 31.83 -3.99 -5.31
#